data_cfb99435442e136d2df9d2af7d7d4792
#
_entry.id   cfb99435442e136d2df9d2af7d7d4792
#
_cell.length_a   1.000
_cell.length_b   1.000
_cell.length_c   1.000
_cell.angle_alpha   90.00
_cell.angle_beta   90.00
_cell.angle_gamma   90.00
#
_symmetry.space_group_name_H-M   'P 1'
#
loop_
_entity.id
_entity.type
_entity.pdbx_description
1 polymer ?
#
loop_
_entity_poly.entity_id
_entity_poly.type
_entity_poly.pdbx_seq_one_letter_code
_entity_poly.pdbx_strand_id
1 'polypeptide(L)'
;HVMAHVYAARAVVPQMRARGEGYLLNTVSAAGLLTSLPSATYAVSKHAAIGLAEWLSVQHGEAGVRVSVLCPQAVDTPMIAGRAGSSAAKNDGVIAADALADVVVEGMDRESFLILPHPQVLEYYQRKAGDYDRWLGGMRRFAAKLGVLPQPNAGR
;
A
#
# COMPACT_ATOMS: atom_id res chain seq x y z
N HIS A 1 0.62 9.11 8.28
CA HIS A 1 0.62 7.81 7.57
C HIS A 1 1.68 6.82 8.10
N VAL A 2 2.76 7.28 8.74
CA VAL A 2 3.78 6.39 9.32
C VAL A 2 3.66 6.36 10.83
N MET A 3 3.77 7.53 11.48
CA MET A 3 3.80 7.63 12.93
C MET A 3 2.54 7.11 13.62
N ALA A 4 1.37 7.19 12.98
CA ALA A 4 0.15 6.59 13.51
C ALA A 4 0.29 5.07 13.71
N HIS A 5 0.88 4.36 12.72
CA HIS A 5 1.16 2.93 12.83
C HIS A 5 2.22 2.63 13.91
N VAL A 6 3.26 3.47 14.02
CA VAL A 6 4.30 3.34 15.06
C VAL A 6 3.69 3.48 16.46
N TYR A 7 2.87 4.52 16.68
CA TYR A 7 2.25 4.76 17.97
C TYR A 7 1.24 3.67 18.33
N ALA A 8 0.43 3.21 17.37
CA ALA A 8 -0.49 2.11 17.58
C ALA A 8 0.26 0.83 17.96
N ALA A 9 1.28 0.43 17.19
CA ALA A 9 2.08 -0.75 17.47
C ALA A 9 2.75 -0.65 18.86
N ARG A 10 3.35 0.51 19.19
CA ARG A 10 3.97 0.75 20.51
C ARG A 10 2.98 0.56 21.66
N ALA A 11 1.73 0.94 21.47
CA ALA A 11 0.70 0.83 22.50
C ALA A 11 0.19 -0.60 22.70
N VAL A 12 0.06 -1.40 21.61
CA VAL A 12 -0.65 -2.69 21.70
C VAL A 12 0.26 -3.91 21.64
N VAL A 13 1.42 -3.85 20.96
CA VAL A 13 2.33 -5.00 20.79
C VAL A 13 2.82 -5.58 22.11
N PRO A 14 3.19 -4.79 23.15
CA PRO A 14 3.62 -5.36 24.42
C PRO A 14 2.57 -6.28 25.06
N GLN A 15 1.31 -5.89 25.02
CA GLN A 15 0.20 -6.69 25.57
C GLN A 15 -0.09 -7.92 24.69
N MET A 16 -0.03 -7.80 23.37
CA MET A 16 -0.19 -8.91 22.43
C MET A 16 0.88 -9.97 22.67
N ARG A 17 2.14 -9.56 22.79
CA ARG A 17 3.25 -10.47 23.10
C ARG A 17 3.10 -11.15 24.46
N ALA A 18 2.66 -10.42 25.49
CA ALA A 18 2.50 -10.98 26.84
C ALA A 18 1.44 -12.08 26.91
N ARG A 19 0.37 -11.98 26.08
CA ARG A 19 -0.67 -13.03 26.00
C ARG A 19 -0.40 -14.09 24.93
N GLY A 20 0.65 -13.92 24.11
CA GLY A 20 0.98 -14.84 23.02
C GLY A 20 0.06 -14.77 21.81
N GLU A 21 -0.75 -13.72 21.68
CA GLU A 21 -1.75 -13.57 20.63
C GLU A 21 -1.99 -12.10 20.30
N GLY A 22 -2.06 -11.78 19.01
CA GLY A 22 -2.44 -10.45 18.52
C GLY A 22 -2.47 -10.35 17.01
N TYR A 23 -3.23 -9.38 16.51
CA TYR A 23 -3.31 -9.11 15.08
C TYR A 23 -3.22 -7.61 14.79
N LEU A 24 -2.34 -7.24 13.86
CA LEU A 24 -2.19 -5.88 13.36
C LEU A 24 -2.54 -5.84 11.87
N LEU A 25 -3.59 -5.12 11.51
CA LEU A 25 -3.90 -4.82 10.11
C LEU A 25 -3.55 -3.36 9.83
N ASN A 26 -2.64 -3.14 8.90
CA ASN A 26 -2.23 -1.80 8.47
C ASN A 26 -2.82 -1.47 7.10
N THR A 27 -3.70 -0.47 7.02
CA THR A 27 -4.21 0.02 5.74
C THR A 27 -3.15 0.91 5.08
N VAL A 28 -2.52 0.39 4.04
CA VAL A 28 -1.44 1.07 3.34
C VAL A 28 -1.90 1.57 1.96
N SER A 29 -1.47 0.99 0.89
CA SER A 29 -1.82 1.25 -0.52
C SER A 29 -0.90 0.44 -1.43
N ALA A 30 -1.33 0.14 -2.64
CA ALA A 30 -0.45 -0.35 -3.71
C ALA A 30 0.74 0.59 -3.98
N ALA A 31 0.60 1.88 -3.68
CA ALA A 31 1.69 2.86 -3.77
C ALA A 31 2.86 2.56 -2.82
N GLY A 32 2.66 1.78 -1.76
CA GLY A 32 3.73 1.33 -0.87
C GLY A 32 4.59 0.22 -1.46
N LEU A 33 4.06 -0.54 -2.41
CA LEU A 33 4.78 -1.57 -3.15
C LEU A 33 5.35 -1.02 -4.46
N LEU A 34 4.57 -0.20 -5.15
CA LEU A 34 4.90 0.33 -6.48
C LEU A 34 5.53 1.71 -6.42
N THR A 35 4.73 2.73 -6.47
CA THR A 35 5.05 4.15 -6.21
C THR A 35 3.77 5.00 -6.36
N SER A 36 3.88 6.31 -6.14
CA SER A 36 2.83 7.28 -6.43
C SER A 36 3.37 8.34 -7.37
N LEU A 37 2.85 8.43 -8.59
CA LEU A 37 3.31 9.41 -9.58
C LEU A 37 3.03 10.86 -9.16
N PRO A 38 1.83 11.19 -8.60
CA PRO A 38 1.50 12.57 -8.28
C PRO A 38 2.08 13.08 -6.96
N SER A 39 2.64 12.19 -6.11
CA SER A 39 3.04 12.59 -4.75
C SER A 39 4.18 11.76 -4.20
N ALA A 40 5.36 12.38 -4.11
CA ALA A 40 6.54 11.76 -3.49
C ALA A 40 6.32 11.49 -1.99
N THR A 41 5.71 12.41 -1.25
CA THR A 41 5.42 12.24 0.18
C THR A 41 4.48 11.09 0.45
N TYR A 42 3.49 10.87 -0.44
CA TYR A 42 2.60 9.72 -0.35
C TYR A 42 3.37 8.41 -0.62
N ALA A 43 4.16 8.35 -1.69
CA ALA A 43 4.98 7.18 -2.00
C ALA A 43 5.91 6.82 -0.83
N VAL A 44 6.67 7.78 -0.32
CA VAL A 44 7.60 7.58 0.81
C VAL A 44 6.86 7.07 2.04
N SER A 45 5.75 7.73 2.42
CA SER A 45 5.01 7.34 3.63
C SER A 45 4.40 5.94 3.51
N LYS A 46 3.94 5.53 2.32
CA LYS A 46 3.37 4.20 2.13
C LYS A 46 4.44 3.10 2.07
N HIS A 47 5.61 3.35 1.48
CA HIS A 47 6.74 2.43 1.58
C HIS A 47 7.22 2.27 3.03
N ALA A 48 7.34 3.37 3.78
CA ALA A 48 7.73 3.33 5.18
C ALA A 48 6.72 2.54 6.05
N ALA A 49 5.42 2.63 5.77
CA ALA A 49 4.41 1.85 6.49
C ALA A 49 4.53 0.34 6.21
N ILE A 50 4.87 -0.08 4.99
CA ILE A 50 5.15 -1.48 4.67
C ILE A 50 6.41 -1.95 5.40
N GLY A 51 7.52 -1.20 5.31
CA GLY A 51 8.75 -1.57 6.00
C GLY A 51 8.59 -1.70 7.51
N LEU A 52 7.77 -0.84 8.14
CA LEU A 52 7.41 -1.01 9.55
C LEU A 52 6.62 -2.30 9.79
N ALA A 53 5.64 -2.62 8.96
CA ALA A 53 4.83 -3.82 9.10
C ALA A 53 5.67 -5.11 8.91
N GLU A 54 6.58 -5.11 7.94
CA GLU A 54 7.55 -6.21 7.73
C GLU A 54 8.41 -6.41 8.98
N TRP A 55 8.97 -5.33 9.50
CA TRP A 55 9.77 -5.39 10.72
C TRP A 55 8.97 -5.94 11.91
N LEU A 56 7.73 -5.46 12.12
CA LEU A 56 6.85 -5.96 13.19
C LEU A 56 6.54 -7.44 13.03
N SER A 57 6.27 -7.90 11.81
CA SER A 57 6.00 -9.30 11.51
C SER A 57 7.19 -10.19 11.83
N VAL A 58 8.40 -9.79 11.41
CA VAL A 58 9.64 -10.53 11.69
C VAL A 58 9.98 -10.55 13.18
N GLN A 59 9.84 -9.40 13.88
CA GLN A 59 10.25 -9.29 15.29
C GLN A 59 9.27 -9.94 16.28
N HIS A 60 8.00 -10.06 15.90
CA HIS A 60 6.95 -10.46 16.85
C HIS A 60 6.12 -11.65 16.41
N GLY A 61 6.36 -12.20 15.21
CA GLY A 61 5.62 -13.35 14.68
C GLY A 61 5.71 -14.58 15.57
N GLU A 62 6.91 -14.93 16.03
CA GLU A 62 7.14 -16.05 16.95
C GLU A 62 6.49 -15.85 18.34
N ALA A 63 6.21 -14.60 18.71
CA ALA A 63 5.48 -14.27 19.93
C ALA A 63 3.95 -14.24 19.72
N GLY A 64 3.44 -14.78 18.61
CA GLY A 64 2.01 -14.88 18.31
C GLY A 64 1.37 -13.60 17.78
N VAL A 65 2.15 -12.60 17.36
CA VAL A 65 1.61 -11.37 16.77
C VAL A 65 1.59 -11.49 15.24
N ARG A 66 0.40 -11.54 14.66
CA ARG A 66 0.18 -11.56 13.22
C ARG A 66 0.12 -10.14 12.68
N VAL A 67 0.64 -9.94 11.48
CA VAL A 67 0.66 -8.61 10.83
C VAL A 67 0.24 -8.75 9.39
N SER A 68 -0.73 -7.92 8.97
CA SER A 68 -1.12 -7.79 7.57
C SER A 68 -1.03 -6.35 7.09
N VAL A 69 -0.78 -6.17 5.81
CA VAL A 69 -0.86 -4.89 5.11
C VAL A 69 -1.90 -4.97 3.99
N LEU A 70 -2.89 -4.11 4.06
CA LEU A 70 -3.88 -3.94 3.02
C LEU A 70 -3.35 -2.93 1.99
N CYS A 71 -3.16 -3.37 0.75
CA CYS A 71 -2.56 -2.58 -0.32
C CYS A 71 -3.53 -2.38 -1.52
N PRO A 72 -4.61 -1.61 -1.37
CA PRO A 72 -5.55 -1.37 -2.44
C PRO A 72 -5.02 -0.35 -3.44
N GLN A 73 -5.58 -0.39 -4.65
CA GLN A 73 -5.61 0.73 -5.59
C GLN A 73 -6.83 1.61 -5.31
N ALA A 74 -7.67 1.91 -6.31
CA ALA A 74 -8.84 2.76 -6.13
C ALA A 74 -9.98 2.02 -5.43
N VAL A 75 -10.53 2.62 -4.39
CA VAL A 75 -11.70 2.16 -3.66
C VAL A 75 -12.76 3.25 -3.71
N ASP A 76 -14.01 2.90 -3.96
CA ASP A 76 -15.12 3.85 -4.01
C ASP A 76 -15.38 4.43 -2.63
N THR A 77 -14.87 5.62 -2.43
CA THR A 77 -14.92 6.38 -1.18
C THR A 77 -14.94 7.87 -1.47
N PRO A 78 -15.36 8.71 -0.52
CA PRO A 78 -15.27 10.17 -0.67
C PRO A 78 -13.87 10.68 -1.02
N MET A 79 -12.82 9.94 -0.69
CA MET A 79 -11.44 10.29 -1.01
C MET A 79 -11.18 10.37 -2.53
N ILE A 80 -11.84 9.54 -3.33
CA ILE A 80 -11.70 9.55 -4.80
C ILE A 80 -12.89 10.20 -5.51
N ALA A 81 -13.97 10.51 -4.78
CA ALA A 81 -15.11 11.25 -5.30
C ALA A 81 -14.66 12.67 -5.70
N GLY A 82 -15.06 13.10 -6.90
CA GLY A 82 -14.71 14.45 -7.43
C GLY A 82 -13.26 14.61 -7.89
N ARG A 83 -12.37 13.65 -7.74
CA ARG A 83 -11.08 13.65 -8.41
C ARG A 83 -11.26 13.17 -9.85
N ALA A 84 -11.73 14.10 -10.70
CA ALA A 84 -11.71 13.91 -12.15
C ALA A 84 -10.24 13.80 -12.58
N GLY A 85 -9.92 12.72 -13.24
CA GLY A 85 -8.61 12.53 -13.82
C GLY A 85 -7.98 11.20 -13.41
N SER A 86 -7.37 10.63 -14.36
CA SER A 86 -6.62 9.41 -14.45
C SER A 86 -5.62 9.22 -13.31
N SER A 87 -6.09 8.90 -12.14
CA SER A 87 -5.20 8.30 -11.16
C SER A 87 -4.78 6.95 -11.73
N ALA A 88 -3.48 6.68 -11.73
CA ALA A 88 -2.96 5.36 -12.08
C ALA A 88 -3.67 4.24 -11.27
N ALA A 89 -4.14 4.58 -10.07
CA ALA A 89 -4.91 3.69 -9.22
C ALA A 89 -6.30 3.29 -9.78
N LYS A 90 -6.88 4.03 -10.72
CA LYS A 90 -8.17 3.69 -11.35
C LYS A 90 -8.01 2.80 -12.58
N ASN A 91 -6.79 2.57 -13.03
CA ASN A 91 -6.52 1.86 -14.29
C ASN A 91 -7.01 0.40 -14.27
N ASP A 92 -6.99 -0.24 -13.09
CA ASP A 92 -7.41 -1.62 -12.89
C ASP A 92 -8.83 -1.73 -12.27
N GLY A 93 -9.59 -0.64 -12.33
CA GLY A 93 -10.94 -0.56 -11.78
C GLY A 93 -11.02 0.10 -10.41
N VAL A 94 -12.26 0.27 -9.96
CA VAL A 94 -12.60 0.82 -8.64
C VAL A 94 -13.40 -0.22 -7.90
N ILE A 95 -12.97 -0.61 -6.71
CA ILE A 95 -13.65 -1.61 -5.88
C ILE A 95 -14.59 -0.90 -4.91
N ALA A 96 -15.79 -1.44 -4.70
CA ALA A 96 -16.70 -0.98 -3.66
C ALA A 96 -16.13 -1.26 -2.26
N ALA A 97 -16.48 -0.42 -1.28
CA ALA A 97 -15.88 -0.52 0.05
C ALA A 97 -16.28 -1.80 0.80
N ASP A 98 -17.52 -2.30 0.58
CA ASP A 98 -18.01 -3.56 1.13
C ASP A 98 -17.28 -4.78 0.53
N ALA A 99 -17.12 -4.82 -0.80
CA ALA A 99 -16.33 -5.85 -1.46
C ALA A 99 -14.85 -5.84 -1.00
N LEU A 100 -14.29 -4.66 -0.73
CA LEU A 100 -12.97 -4.55 -0.13
C LEU A 100 -12.93 -5.19 1.28
N ALA A 101 -13.97 -4.95 2.09
CA ALA A 101 -14.05 -5.51 3.44
C ALA A 101 -14.06 -7.05 3.42
N ASP A 102 -14.78 -7.67 2.49
CA ASP A 102 -14.79 -9.12 2.33
C ASP A 102 -13.40 -9.67 2.02
N VAL A 103 -12.66 -9.03 1.11
CA VAL A 103 -11.26 -9.40 0.80
C VAL A 103 -10.35 -9.26 2.01
N VAL A 104 -10.58 -8.26 2.84
CA VAL A 104 -9.82 -8.05 4.08
C VAL A 104 -10.07 -9.18 5.08
N VAL A 105 -11.33 -9.51 5.34
CA VAL A 105 -11.69 -10.60 6.26
C VAL A 105 -11.07 -11.91 5.80
N GLU A 106 -11.23 -12.26 4.53
CA GLU A 106 -10.64 -13.45 3.95
C GLU A 106 -9.10 -13.47 4.04
N GLY A 107 -8.45 -12.33 3.83
CA GLY A 107 -7.01 -12.20 3.95
C GLY A 107 -6.52 -12.34 5.39
N MET A 108 -7.28 -11.83 6.35
CA MET A 108 -6.99 -11.99 7.77
C MET A 108 -7.21 -13.43 8.25
N ASP A 109 -8.26 -14.09 7.81
CA ASP A 109 -8.53 -15.50 8.14
C ASP A 109 -7.40 -16.43 7.65
N ARG A 110 -6.77 -16.09 6.53
CA ARG A 110 -5.57 -16.78 6.02
C ARG A 110 -4.26 -16.31 6.64
N GLU A 111 -4.29 -15.36 7.54
CA GLU A 111 -3.09 -14.71 8.12
C GLU A 111 -2.11 -14.20 7.04
N SER A 112 -2.63 -13.78 5.88
CA SER A 112 -1.82 -13.30 4.77
C SER A 112 -1.14 -11.98 5.10
N PHE A 113 0.19 -11.86 4.94
CA PHE A 113 0.88 -10.60 5.16
C PHE A 113 0.44 -9.54 4.15
N LEU A 114 0.43 -9.87 2.84
CA LEU A 114 -0.05 -8.97 1.79
C LEU A 114 -1.51 -9.27 1.44
N ILE A 115 -2.40 -8.31 1.68
CA ILE A 115 -3.79 -8.34 1.23
C ILE A 115 -3.89 -7.41 0.01
N LEU A 116 -4.09 -8.00 -1.16
CA LEU A 116 -4.08 -7.31 -2.46
C LEU A 116 -5.47 -7.40 -3.12
N PRO A 117 -6.37 -6.43 -2.87
CA PRO A 117 -7.72 -6.45 -3.44
C PRO A 117 -7.73 -6.34 -4.98
N HIS A 118 -6.67 -5.75 -5.55
CA HIS A 118 -6.45 -5.69 -6.99
C HIS A 118 -5.31 -6.67 -7.32
N PRO A 119 -5.60 -7.86 -7.87
CA PRO A 119 -4.61 -8.91 -8.08
C PRO A 119 -3.47 -8.50 -9.01
N GLN A 120 -3.71 -7.55 -9.92
CA GLN A 120 -2.71 -6.98 -10.83
C GLN A 120 -1.53 -6.34 -10.08
N VAL A 121 -1.74 -5.89 -8.85
CA VAL A 121 -0.69 -5.26 -8.03
C VAL A 121 0.47 -6.23 -7.79
N LEU A 122 0.19 -7.52 -7.58
CA LEU A 122 1.23 -8.53 -7.40
C LEU A 122 2.11 -8.67 -8.66
N GLU A 123 1.48 -8.72 -9.83
CA GLU A 123 2.20 -8.80 -11.11
C GLU A 123 3.09 -7.56 -11.33
N TYR A 124 2.55 -6.37 -11.05
CA TYR A 124 3.32 -5.13 -11.16
C TYR A 124 4.51 -5.10 -10.20
N TYR A 125 4.32 -5.59 -8.99
CA TYR A 125 5.37 -5.66 -7.98
C TYR A 125 6.47 -6.65 -8.37
N GLN A 126 6.10 -7.81 -8.90
CA GLN A 126 7.05 -8.80 -9.44
C GLN A 126 7.85 -8.23 -10.61
N ARG A 127 7.18 -7.52 -11.54
CA ARG A 127 7.87 -6.83 -12.66
C ARG A 127 8.84 -5.77 -12.17
N LYS A 128 8.45 -5.01 -11.14
CA LYS A 128 9.32 -4.01 -10.50
C LYS A 128 10.56 -4.66 -9.89
N ALA A 129 10.39 -5.74 -9.14
CA ALA A 129 11.48 -6.44 -8.47
C ALA A 129 12.40 -7.17 -9.47
N GLY A 130 11.84 -7.70 -10.56
CA GLY A 130 12.58 -8.47 -11.56
C GLY A 130 13.51 -7.61 -12.45
N ASP A 131 13.12 -6.37 -12.76
CA ASP A 131 13.92 -5.43 -13.56
C ASP A 131 13.55 -3.99 -13.21
N TYR A 132 14.28 -3.42 -12.28
CA TYR A 132 13.99 -2.11 -11.71
C TYR A 132 14.16 -0.97 -12.71
N ASP A 133 15.20 -1.03 -13.55
CA ASP A 133 15.50 0.02 -14.54
C ASP A 133 14.46 0.03 -15.67
N ARG A 134 14.07 -1.14 -16.15
CA ARG A 134 12.99 -1.30 -17.12
C ARG A 134 11.68 -0.79 -16.56
N TRP A 135 11.37 -1.13 -15.29
CA TRP A 135 10.16 -0.66 -14.63
C TRP A 135 10.15 0.86 -14.48
N LEU A 136 11.25 1.48 -14.01
CA LEU A 136 11.38 2.94 -13.93
C LEU A 136 11.22 3.62 -15.29
N GLY A 137 11.79 3.02 -16.34
CA GLY A 137 11.58 3.47 -17.72
C GLY A 137 10.10 3.45 -18.14
N GLY A 138 9.38 2.38 -17.78
CA GLY A 138 7.94 2.26 -17.98
C GLY A 138 7.15 3.33 -17.22
N MET A 139 7.49 3.54 -15.95
CA MET A 139 6.82 4.54 -15.10
C MET A 139 7.04 5.98 -15.59
N ARG A 140 8.22 6.31 -16.13
CA ARG A 140 8.46 7.63 -16.77
C ARG A 140 7.54 7.84 -17.97
N ARG A 141 7.40 6.86 -18.87
CA ARG A 141 6.48 6.94 -20.00
C ARG A 141 5.01 7.06 -19.55
N PHE A 142 4.64 6.32 -18.53
CA PHE A 142 3.30 6.37 -17.96
C PHE A 142 3.01 7.73 -17.31
N ALA A 143 3.96 8.30 -16.57
CA ALA A 143 3.85 9.64 -16.00
C ALA A 143 3.70 10.73 -17.08
N ALA A 144 4.45 10.62 -18.18
CA ALA A 144 4.31 11.51 -19.34
C ALA A 144 2.92 11.41 -19.95
N LYS A 145 2.40 10.20 -20.17
CA LYS A 145 1.05 9.95 -20.70
C LYS A 145 -0.04 10.55 -19.83
N LEU A 146 0.15 10.52 -18.49
CA LEU A 146 -0.79 11.10 -17.52
C LEU A 146 -0.62 12.61 -17.33
N GLY A 147 0.40 13.24 -17.93
CA GLY A 147 0.67 14.67 -17.79
C GLY A 147 1.11 15.08 -16.37
N VAL A 148 1.64 14.15 -15.58
CA VAL A 148 2.05 14.42 -14.19
C VAL A 148 3.56 14.72 -14.05
N LEU A 149 4.30 14.74 -15.14
CA LEU A 149 5.71 15.17 -15.15
C LEU A 149 5.81 16.70 -15.02
N PRO A 150 6.82 17.22 -14.31
CA PRO A 150 7.13 18.65 -14.31
C PRO A 150 7.33 19.14 -15.75
N GLN A 151 6.69 20.25 -16.12
CA GLN A 151 6.93 20.88 -17.42
C GLN A 151 8.33 21.52 -17.41
N PRO A 152 9.13 21.37 -18.48
CA PRO A 152 10.52 21.84 -18.52
C PRO A 152 10.71 23.35 -18.31
N ASN A 153 9.64 24.16 -18.31
CA ASN A 153 9.72 25.63 -18.25
C ASN A 153 8.66 26.29 -17.35
N ALA A 154 8.11 25.62 -16.36
CA ALA A 154 7.12 26.23 -15.45
C ALA A 154 7.78 27.04 -14.32
N GLY A 155 8.80 27.83 -14.61
CA GLY A 155 9.47 28.65 -13.60
C GLY A 155 10.70 29.39 -14.12
N ARG A 156 10.51 30.36 -15.01
CA ARG A 156 11.41 31.52 -15.15
C ARG A 156 10.60 32.79 -15.22
#